data_f1e83709de4347aa0d83e1d4f67bd385
#
_entry.id   f1e83709de4347aa0d83e1d4f67bd385
#
_cell.length_a   1.000
_cell.length_b   1.000
_cell.length_c   1.000
_cell.angle_alpha   90.00
_cell.angle_beta   90.00
_cell.angle_gamma   90.00
#
_symmetry.space_group_name_H-M   'P 1'
#
loop_
_entity.id
_entity.type
_entity.pdbx_description
1 polymer ?
#
loop_
_entity_poly.entity_id
_entity_poly.type
_entity_poly.pdbx_seq_one_letter_code
_entity_poly.pdbx_strand_id
1 'polypeptide(L)'
;SEKCIRDRHTLENDITVINDAYNASPTSMRAAIDTLGTLTGRRILILGDVLELGENSKEMHIGVGNYLEEKHIDVLYTFGNEAKYIYDSGQQHVEKAQHFNSKDDMIEVLTSDLKAHDRVLVKGSRGMKLEEVVNALIS
;
A
#
# COMPACT_ATOMS: atom_id res chain seq x y z
N SER A 1 4.23 -6.29 21.36
CA SER A 1 2.93 -5.76 21.30
C SER A 1 2.73 -4.96 20.02
N GLU A 2 1.74 -4.15 20.01
CA GLU A 2 1.35 -3.44 18.79
C GLU A 2 2.42 -2.51 18.26
N LYS A 3 3.37 -2.12 19.07
CA LYS A 3 4.44 -1.25 18.60
C LYS A 3 5.30 -1.91 17.53
N CYS A 4 5.22 -3.20 17.40
CA CYS A 4 5.97 -3.93 16.38
C CYS A 4 5.25 -3.99 15.06
N ILE A 5 4.01 -3.49 15.01
CA ILE A 5 3.15 -3.65 13.85
C ILE A 5 3.57 -2.75 12.72
N ARG A 6 4.11 -1.57 13.05
CA ARG A 6 4.38 -0.56 12.03
C ARG A 6 5.74 0.05 12.27
N ASP A 7 6.63 -0.14 11.30
CA ASP A 7 7.98 0.42 11.34
C ASP A 7 8.10 1.55 10.34
N ARG A 8 8.80 2.61 10.74
CA ARG A 8 9.01 3.76 9.87
C ARG A 8 10.50 3.90 9.59
N HIS A 9 10.83 3.99 8.30
CA HIS A 9 12.21 4.14 7.85
C HIS A 9 12.35 5.44 7.07
N THR A 10 13.38 6.22 7.40
CA THR A 10 13.66 7.44 6.67
C THR A 10 14.89 7.21 5.82
N LEU A 11 14.76 7.39 4.52
CA LEU A 11 15.83 7.21 3.56
C LEU A 11 16.43 8.55 3.19
N GLU A 12 17.43 8.52 2.31
CA GLU A 12 18.00 9.76 1.79
C GLU A 12 16.93 10.55 1.06
N ASN A 13 17.15 11.85 0.95
CA ASN A 13 16.22 12.77 0.27
C ASN A 13 14.85 12.85 0.97
N ASP A 14 14.83 12.55 2.27
CA ASP A 14 13.62 12.66 3.07
C ASP A 14 12.48 11.78 2.55
N ILE A 15 12.81 10.60 2.08
CA ILE A 15 11.81 9.60 1.68
C ILE A 15 11.48 8.78 2.92
N THR A 16 10.20 8.65 3.23
CA THR A 16 9.74 7.85 4.36
C THR A 16 9.06 6.58 3.83
N VAL A 17 9.45 5.42 4.37
CA VAL A 17 8.81 4.15 4.06
C VAL A 17 8.22 3.60 5.35
N ILE A 18 6.91 3.39 5.36
CA ILE A 18 6.21 2.82 6.51
C ILE A 18 5.91 1.37 6.21
N ASN A 19 6.50 0.49 7.01
CA ASN A 19 6.28 -0.94 6.88
C ASN A 19 5.09 -1.33 7.75
N ASP A 20 3.96 -1.57 7.13
CA ASP A 20 2.74 -2.05 7.78
C ASP A 20 2.33 -3.38 7.16
N ALA A 21 3.31 -4.15 6.71
CA ALA A 21 3.12 -5.39 5.96
C ALA A 21 2.97 -6.60 6.86
N TYR A 22 2.76 -6.39 8.15
CA TYR A 22 2.71 -7.47 9.12
C TYR A 22 1.37 -8.19 9.09
N ASN A 23 0.28 -7.44 8.92
CA ASN A 23 -1.06 -8.01 8.95
C ASN A 23 -2.02 -7.04 8.29
N ALA A 24 -3.19 -7.54 7.87
CA ALA A 24 -4.16 -6.69 7.21
C ALA A 24 -5.58 -7.17 7.46
N SER A 25 -6.47 -6.23 7.59
CA SER A 25 -7.92 -6.43 7.59
C SER A 25 -8.53 -5.27 6.83
N PRO A 26 -9.79 -5.36 6.40
CA PRO A 26 -10.40 -4.21 5.73
C PRO A 26 -10.37 -2.95 6.59
N THR A 27 -10.63 -3.08 7.89
CA THR A 27 -10.59 -1.94 8.80
C THR A 27 -9.19 -1.35 8.91
N SER A 28 -8.16 -2.21 9.05
CA SER A 28 -6.79 -1.72 9.18
C SER A 28 -6.27 -1.13 7.88
N MET A 29 -6.79 -1.60 6.73
CA MET A 29 -6.45 -1.00 5.45
C MET A 29 -6.95 0.45 5.39
N ARG A 30 -8.18 0.68 5.84
CA ARG A 30 -8.72 2.04 5.87
C ARG A 30 -7.93 2.93 6.83
N ALA A 31 -7.55 2.37 7.99
CA ALA A 31 -6.73 3.12 8.93
C ALA A 31 -5.38 3.51 8.34
N ALA A 32 -4.79 2.62 7.54
CA ALA A 32 -3.52 2.90 6.88
C ALA A 32 -3.68 4.03 5.86
N ILE A 33 -4.77 4.03 5.11
CA ILE A 33 -5.07 5.09 4.16
C ILE A 33 -5.16 6.43 4.89
N ASP A 34 -5.88 6.45 6.01
CA ASP A 34 -6.01 7.68 6.80
C ASP A 34 -4.66 8.15 7.33
N THR A 35 -3.84 7.22 7.81
CA THR A 35 -2.52 7.55 8.33
C THR A 35 -1.65 8.18 7.25
N LEU A 36 -1.59 7.55 6.08
CA LEU A 36 -0.80 8.08 4.98
C LEU A 36 -1.31 9.45 4.56
N GLY A 37 -2.62 9.64 4.59
CA GLY A 37 -3.23 10.90 4.20
C GLY A 37 -2.88 12.07 5.11
N THR A 38 -2.36 11.82 6.31
CA THR A 38 -1.96 12.90 7.21
C THR A 38 -0.55 13.42 6.93
N LEU A 39 0.22 12.71 6.10
CA LEU A 39 1.60 13.10 5.85
C LEU A 39 1.68 14.11 4.72
N THR A 40 2.77 14.88 4.69
CA THR A 40 3.03 15.79 3.58
C THR A 40 3.88 15.09 2.53
N GLY A 41 3.93 15.66 1.32
CA GLY A 41 4.70 15.07 0.24
C GLY A 41 3.83 14.21 -0.65
N ARG A 42 4.45 13.54 -1.60
CA ARG A 42 3.73 12.63 -2.50
C ARG A 42 3.45 11.33 -1.74
N ARG A 43 2.21 10.93 -1.70
CA ARG A 43 1.76 9.79 -0.91
C ARG A 43 1.56 8.59 -1.81
N ILE A 44 2.34 7.54 -1.55
CA ILE A 44 2.33 6.32 -2.36
C ILE A 44 1.85 5.18 -1.46
N LEU A 45 0.73 4.58 -1.86
CA LEU A 45 0.11 3.50 -1.09
C LEU A 45 0.32 2.19 -1.84
N ILE A 46 0.86 1.20 -1.15
CA ILE A 46 1.12 -0.12 -1.71
C ILE A 46 0.32 -1.12 -0.93
N LEU A 47 -0.65 -1.76 -1.58
CA LEU A 47 -1.56 -2.68 -0.91
C LEU A 47 -1.53 -4.05 -1.55
N GLY A 48 -1.43 -5.09 -0.71
CA GLY A 48 -1.61 -6.46 -1.13
C GLY A 48 -2.97 -6.99 -0.68
N ASP A 49 -3.18 -8.28 -0.91
CA ASP A 49 -4.43 -8.92 -0.54
C ASP A 49 -4.64 -8.91 0.96
N VAL A 50 -5.91 -8.81 1.36
CA VAL A 50 -6.33 -9.21 2.70
C VAL A 50 -6.82 -10.64 2.55
N LEU A 51 -6.11 -11.57 3.19
CA LEU A 51 -6.40 -12.99 3.04
C LEU A 51 -7.47 -13.46 4.00
N GLU A 52 -8.05 -14.62 3.70
CA GLU A 52 -8.98 -15.32 4.59
C GLU A 52 -10.29 -14.57 4.85
N LEU A 53 -10.77 -13.83 3.86
CA LEU A 53 -12.05 -13.14 3.98
C LEU A 53 -13.24 -13.96 3.45
N GLY A 54 -12.96 -15.08 2.79
CA GLY A 54 -14.01 -15.95 2.31
C GLY A 54 -14.83 -15.32 1.18
N GLU A 55 -16.14 -15.56 1.23
CA GLU A 55 -17.04 -15.12 0.15
C GLU A 55 -17.10 -13.60 0.02
N ASN A 56 -16.81 -12.89 1.09
CA ASN A 56 -16.93 -11.42 1.08
C ASN A 56 -15.66 -10.74 0.60
N SER A 57 -14.66 -11.49 0.19
CA SER A 57 -13.35 -10.95 -0.14
C SER A 57 -13.43 -9.88 -1.23
N LYS A 58 -14.12 -10.19 -2.33
CA LYS A 58 -14.20 -9.27 -3.45
C LYS A 58 -14.82 -7.94 -3.03
N GLU A 59 -15.96 -8.02 -2.33
CA GLU A 59 -16.67 -6.80 -1.94
C GLU A 59 -15.87 -5.97 -0.94
N MET A 60 -15.17 -6.65 -0.04
CA MET A 60 -14.36 -5.94 0.95
C MET A 60 -13.17 -5.24 0.31
N HIS A 61 -12.55 -5.89 -0.68
CA HIS A 61 -11.47 -5.24 -1.41
C HIS A 61 -11.97 -4.07 -2.24
N ILE A 62 -13.14 -4.22 -2.87
CA ILE A 62 -13.75 -3.09 -3.59
C ILE A 62 -14.00 -1.94 -2.63
N GLY A 63 -14.45 -2.24 -1.41
CA GLY A 63 -14.70 -1.20 -0.41
C GLY A 63 -13.44 -0.44 -0.02
N VAL A 64 -12.30 -1.13 0.04
CA VAL A 64 -11.04 -0.46 0.35
C VAL A 64 -10.67 0.52 -0.76
N GLY A 65 -10.84 0.10 -2.02
CA GLY A 65 -10.56 1.01 -3.14
C GLY A 65 -11.49 2.22 -3.15
N ASN A 66 -12.77 1.99 -2.86
CA ASN A 66 -13.73 3.09 -2.80
C ASN A 66 -13.40 4.06 -1.67
N TYR A 67 -12.78 3.58 -0.62
CA TYR A 67 -12.42 4.42 0.52
C TYR A 67 -11.37 5.47 0.16
N LEU A 68 -10.71 5.32 -0.98
CA LEU A 68 -9.69 6.28 -1.42
C LEU A 68 -10.28 7.60 -1.88
N GLU A 69 -11.60 7.67 -2.07
CA GLU A 69 -12.23 8.90 -2.52
C GLU A 69 -11.93 10.02 -1.52
N GLU A 70 -11.37 11.13 -2.04
CA GLU A 70 -11.08 12.33 -1.25
C GLU A 70 -10.09 12.11 -0.09
N LYS A 71 -9.24 11.09 -0.19
CA LYS A 71 -8.24 10.82 0.84
C LYS A 71 -6.86 11.37 0.52
N HIS A 72 -6.70 11.97 -0.66
CA HIS A 72 -5.47 12.66 -1.06
C HIS A 72 -4.27 11.73 -1.17
N ILE A 73 -4.51 10.49 -1.61
CA ILE A 73 -3.43 9.56 -1.97
C ILE A 73 -3.09 9.81 -3.42
N ASP A 74 -1.80 9.93 -3.72
CA ASP A 74 -1.36 10.29 -5.06
C ASP A 74 -1.13 9.08 -5.96
N VAL A 75 -0.58 8.01 -5.39
CA VAL A 75 -0.19 6.82 -6.16
C VAL A 75 -0.69 5.58 -5.44
N LEU A 76 -1.30 4.67 -6.20
CA LEU A 76 -1.78 3.39 -5.68
C LEU A 76 -1.14 2.26 -6.47
N TYR A 77 -0.38 1.43 -5.80
CA TYR A 77 0.13 0.19 -6.39
C TYR A 77 -0.46 -0.99 -5.64
N THR A 78 -0.95 -1.97 -6.39
CA THR A 78 -1.56 -3.16 -5.78
C THR A 78 -0.86 -4.42 -6.27
N PHE A 79 -0.87 -5.44 -5.43
CA PHE A 79 -0.27 -6.74 -5.75
C PHE A 79 -1.14 -7.85 -5.19
N GLY A 80 -1.50 -8.81 -6.03
CA GLY A 80 -2.23 -9.98 -5.59
C GLY A 80 -3.57 -10.14 -6.28
N ASN A 81 -4.11 -11.34 -6.23
CA ASN A 81 -5.34 -11.67 -6.93
C ASN A 81 -6.54 -10.88 -6.42
N GLU A 82 -6.60 -10.67 -5.11
CA GLU A 82 -7.72 -9.95 -4.50
C GLU A 82 -7.50 -8.45 -4.51
N ALA A 83 -6.26 -8.01 -4.40
CA ALA A 83 -5.94 -6.59 -4.40
C ALA A 83 -6.26 -5.96 -5.76
N LYS A 84 -6.44 -6.77 -6.79
CA LYS A 84 -6.87 -6.23 -8.08
C LYS A 84 -8.21 -5.51 -7.96
N TYR A 85 -9.07 -5.97 -7.05
CA TYR A 85 -10.35 -5.30 -6.84
C TYR A 85 -10.16 -3.94 -6.17
N ILE A 86 -9.11 -3.80 -5.35
CA ILE A 86 -8.77 -2.47 -4.79
C ILE A 86 -8.34 -1.56 -5.92
N TYR A 87 -7.50 -2.06 -6.83
CA TYR A 87 -7.07 -1.29 -7.98
C TYR A 87 -8.27 -0.87 -8.83
N ASP A 88 -9.15 -1.84 -9.15
CA ASP A 88 -10.28 -1.56 -10.03
C ASP A 88 -11.19 -0.45 -9.48
N SER A 89 -11.44 -0.45 -8.17
CA SER A 89 -12.33 0.55 -7.57
C SER A 89 -11.60 1.82 -7.16
N GLY A 90 -10.29 1.74 -6.90
CA GLY A 90 -9.56 2.88 -6.36
C GLY A 90 -8.82 3.72 -7.38
N GLN A 91 -8.60 3.18 -8.59
CA GLN A 91 -7.74 3.88 -9.55
C GLN A 91 -8.27 5.25 -9.96
N GLN A 92 -9.58 5.42 -9.93
CA GLN A 92 -10.19 6.69 -10.32
C GLN A 92 -10.01 7.79 -9.27
N HIS A 93 -9.55 7.42 -8.08
CA HIS A 93 -9.42 8.37 -6.96
C HIS A 93 -7.98 8.82 -6.71
N VAL A 94 -7.04 8.39 -7.55
CA VAL A 94 -5.62 8.73 -7.41
C VAL A 94 -5.09 9.19 -8.76
N GLU A 95 -3.95 9.89 -8.74
CA GLU A 95 -3.36 10.37 -9.98
C GLU A 95 -2.77 9.23 -10.81
N LYS A 96 -2.20 8.24 -10.14
CA LYS A 96 -1.51 7.16 -10.82
C LYS A 96 -1.80 5.86 -10.09
N ALA A 97 -2.17 4.84 -10.83
CA ALA A 97 -2.44 3.53 -10.23
C ALA A 97 -1.94 2.44 -11.15
N GLN A 98 -1.44 1.36 -10.56
CA GLN A 98 -1.00 0.21 -11.34
C GLN A 98 -1.16 -1.04 -10.49
N HIS A 99 -1.62 -2.10 -11.12
CA HIS A 99 -1.71 -3.42 -10.50
C HIS A 99 -0.56 -4.29 -11.01
N PHE A 100 0.03 -5.08 -10.09
CA PHE A 100 1.17 -5.94 -10.41
C PHE A 100 0.84 -7.38 -10.10
N ASN A 101 1.35 -8.27 -10.92
CA ASN A 101 1.29 -9.71 -10.67
C ASN A 101 2.62 -10.24 -10.14
N SER A 102 3.62 -9.40 -10.05
CA SER A 102 4.96 -9.76 -9.59
C SER A 102 5.48 -8.67 -8.67
N LYS A 103 5.99 -9.07 -7.50
CA LYS A 103 6.60 -8.13 -6.58
C LYS A 103 7.87 -7.54 -7.16
N ASP A 104 8.61 -8.33 -7.94
CA ASP A 104 9.83 -7.82 -8.56
C ASP A 104 9.52 -6.70 -9.55
N ASP A 105 8.44 -6.85 -10.33
CA ASP A 105 8.04 -5.78 -11.25
C ASP A 105 7.65 -4.53 -10.49
N MET A 106 6.92 -4.69 -9.40
CA MET A 106 6.52 -3.56 -8.57
C MET A 106 7.74 -2.84 -8.00
N ILE A 107 8.70 -3.61 -7.49
CA ILE A 107 9.92 -3.04 -6.92
C ILE A 107 10.67 -2.24 -7.98
N GLU A 108 10.75 -2.77 -9.18
CA GLU A 108 11.45 -2.08 -10.26
C GLU A 108 10.80 -0.73 -10.58
N VAL A 109 9.48 -0.71 -10.68
CA VAL A 109 8.75 0.52 -10.94
C VAL A 109 8.95 1.51 -9.80
N LEU A 110 8.83 1.02 -8.56
CA LEU A 110 8.98 1.89 -7.38
C LEU A 110 10.36 2.52 -7.32
N THR A 111 11.40 1.70 -7.46
CA THR A 111 12.75 2.20 -7.30
C THR A 111 13.12 3.22 -8.37
N SER A 112 12.53 3.11 -9.55
CA SER A 112 12.82 4.07 -10.61
C SER A 112 11.97 5.34 -10.48
N ASP A 113 10.89 5.31 -9.70
CA ASP A 113 9.94 6.42 -9.62
C ASP A 113 10.03 7.23 -8.33
N LEU A 114 10.70 6.70 -7.29
CA LEU A 114 10.78 7.40 -6.01
C LEU A 114 11.50 8.74 -6.17
N LYS A 115 10.96 9.74 -5.48
CA LYS A 115 11.47 11.10 -5.52
C LYS A 115 11.62 11.64 -4.11
N ALA A 116 12.40 12.70 -3.99
CA ALA A 116 12.58 13.37 -2.69
C ALA A 116 11.22 13.69 -2.07
N HIS A 117 11.14 13.48 -0.78
CA HIS A 117 9.97 13.79 0.05
C HIS A 117 8.76 12.88 -0.20
N ASP A 118 8.96 11.75 -0.88
CA ASP A 118 7.89 10.77 -1.05
C ASP A 118 7.59 10.08 0.28
N ARG A 119 6.31 9.73 0.47
CA ARG A 119 5.85 8.99 1.62
C ARG A 119 5.21 7.70 1.12
N VAL A 120 5.76 6.57 1.52
CA VAL A 120 5.34 5.24 1.06
C VAL A 120 4.81 4.45 2.24
N LEU A 121 3.64 3.85 2.09
CA LEU A 121 3.11 2.94 3.10
C LEU A 121 2.79 1.61 2.43
N VAL A 122 3.28 0.53 3.01
CA VAL A 122 3.14 -0.82 2.45
C VAL A 122 2.31 -1.66 3.42
N LYS A 123 1.21 -2.24 2.94
CA LYS A 123 0.33 -3.04 3.79
C LYS A 123 -0.31 -4.19 3.00
N GLY A 124 -0.39 -5.34 3.65
CA GLY A 124 -1.03 -6.52 3.10
C GLY A 124 -1.00 -7.60 4.15
N SER A 125 -1.73 -8.70 3.92
CA SER A 125 -1.69 -9.83 4.83
C SER A 125 -0.29 -10.40 4.89
N ARG A 126 0.06 -10.99 6.04
CA ARG A 126 1.39 -11.55 6.24
C ARG A 126 1.80 -12.51 5.13
N GLY A 127 0.86 -13.31 4.65
CA GLY A 127 1.15 -14.27 3.60
C GLY A 127 1.57 -13.67 2.28
N MET A 128 1.32 -12.37 2.07
CA MET A 128 1.73 -11.68 0.86
C MET A 128 3.22 -11.33 0.87
N LYS A 129 3.84 -11.32 2.04
CA LYS A 129 5.28 -11.08 2.20
C LYS A 129 5.71 -9.77 1.57
N LEU A 130 4.91 -8.72 1.77
CA LEU A 130 5.21 -7.41 1.20
C LEU A 130 6.37 -6.72 1.92
N GLU A 131 6.83 -7.27 3.05
CA GLU A 131 8.07 -6.78 3.63
C GLU A 131 9.23 -6.93 2.66
N GLU A 132 9.12 -7.82 1.67
CA GLU A 132 10.15 -7.92 0.63
C GLU A 132 10.24 -6.62 -0.17
N VAL A 133 9.11 -5.98 -0.41
CA VAL A 133 9.09 -4.68 -1.08
C VAL A 133 9.75 -3.63 -0.21
N VAL A 134 9.38 -3.61 1.08
CA VAL A 134 9.99 -2.67 2.03
C VAL A 134 11.50 -2.85 2.06
N ASN A 135 11.96 -4.09 2.19
CA ASN A 135 13.39 -4.36 2.28
C ASN A 135 14.13 -3.90 1.04
N ALA A 136 13.52 -4.06 -0.14
CA ALA A 136 14.14 -3.61 -1.38
C ALA A 136 14.27 -2.09 -1.41
N LEU A 137 13.30 -1.37 -0.85
CA LEU A 137 13.33 0.08 -0.86
C LEU A 137 14.35 0.66 0.12
N ILE A 138 14.54 0.01 1.27
CA ILE A 138 15.39 0.56 2.33
C ILE A 138 16.84 0.06 2.28
N SER A 139 17.15 -0.89 1.40
CA SER A 139 18.52 -1.40 1.32
C SER A 139 19.41 -0.59 0.38
#